data_c9bc401d231d12f3ef30d4d8c59af24c
#
_entry.id   c9bc401d231d12f3ef30d4d8c59af24c
#
_cell.length_a   1.000
_cell.length_b   1.000
_cell.length_c   1.000
_cell.angle_alpha   90.00
_cell.angle_beta   90.00
_cell.angle_gamma   90.00
#
_symmetry.space_group_name_H-M   'P 1'
#
loop_
_entity.id
_entity.type
_entity.pdbx_description
1 polymer ?
#
loop_
_entity_poly.entity_id
_entity_poly.type
_entity_poly.pdbx_seq_one_letter_code
_entity_poly.pdbx_strand_id
1 'polypeptide(L)'
;MGKYQAPKGVSEYFPPQSGIFEFVLRTLVNPALAAGYEPIELPIFEDTELFARGVGESTDVVSKEMYTFEDRGGRSITLRPEGTAGVMRAVIEHNLDRGQLPVKVFYKGPFFRAERPQAGRYRQFYQFGIEAIGINDPYLDAEVIAVAYNGYKALGLKNFELQITSLGDKESRENHRKSLIKFIETLNLDEETKARAAKNPLRLFDDKRSEIQKSMASAPLLLDFLNESSMKNFDDVQKALTSVGIPYIVNPRMVREIGRAHV
;
A
#
# COMPACT_ATOMS: atom_id res chain seq x y z
N MET A 1 27.49 29.82 -3.98
CA MET A 1 26.25 29.01 -3.85
C MET A 1 25.06 29.98 -3.92
N GLY A 2 24.02 29.61 -4.68
CA GLY A 2 22.81 30.47 -4.77
C GLY A 2 22.12 30.61 -3.42
N LYS A 3 21.42 31.71 -3.22
CA LYS A 3 20.67 32.03 -1.99
C LYS A 3 19.52 31.03 -1.74
N TYR A 4 19.02 30.39 -2.79
CA TYR A 4 17.90 29.45 -2.74
C TYR A 4 18.33 28.08 -3.22
N GLN A 5 17.83 27.04 -2.59
CA GLN A 5 18.05 25.63 -2.92
C GLN A 5 16.73 24.88 -2.80
N ALA A 6 16.61 23.74 -3.51
CA ALA A 6 15.47 22.86 -3.34
C ALA A 6 15.31 22.43 -1.88
N PRO A 7 14.07 22.31 -1.38
CA PRO A 7 13.83 21.82 -0.03
C PRO A 7 14.43 20.43 0.20
N LYS A 8 14.93 20.19 1.41
CA LYS A 8 15.49 18.90 1.77
C LYS A 8 14.45 17.78 1.64
N GLY A 9 14.81 16.72 0.90
CA GLY A 9 13.92 15.58 0.65
C GLY A 9 12.98 15.76 -0.52
N VAL A 10 13.20 16.79 -1.33
CA VAL A 10 12.53 17.03 -2.62
C VAL A 10 13.56 16.87 -3.73
N SER A 11 13.27 16.01 -4.70
CA SER A 11 14.17 15.76 -5.83
C SER A 11 13.75 16.57 -7.05
N GLU A 12 14.74 17.07 -7.77
CA GLU A 12 14.59 17.68 -9.08
C GLU A 12 15.19 16.75 -10.13
N TYR A 13 14.53 16.65 -11.27
CA TYR A 13 15.01 15.85 -12.40
C TYR A 13 15.21 16.76 -13.60
N PHE A 14 16.41 16.80 -14.12
CA PHE A 14 16.79 17.53 -15.35
C PHE A 14 17.55 16.60 -16.29
N PRO A 15 17.72 16.97 -17.58
CA PRO A 15 18.39 16.08 -18.54
C PRO A 15 19.81 15.69 -18.09
N PRO A 16 20.17 14.37 -18.23
CA PRO A 16 19.42 13.29 -18.87
C PRO A 16 18.43 12.56 -17.94
N GLN A 17 18.45 12.82 -16.61
CA GLN A 17 17.67 12.08 -15.61
C GLN A 17 16.14 12.23 -15.81
N SER A 18 15.68 13.40 -16.24
CA SER A 18 14.26 13.63 -16.55
C SER A 18 13.76 12.72 -17.67
N GLY A 19 14.59 12.40 -18.68
CA GLY A 19 14.26 11.46 -19.73
C GLY A 19 14.12 10.03 -19.21
N ILE A 20 14.98 9.63 -18.28
CA ILE A 20 14.88 8.32 -17.61
C ILE A 20 13.60 8.24 -16.77
N PHE A 21 13.30 9.31 -16.03
CA PHE A 21 12.10 9.39 -15.22
C PHE A 21 10.82 9.22 -16.05
N GLU A 22 10.70 9.94 -17.16
CA GLU A 22 9.58 9.81 -18.10
C GLU A 22 9.50 8.42 -18.75
N PHE A 23 10.64 7.82 -19.08
CA PHE A 23 10.68 6.44 -19.58
C PHE A 23 10.11 5.45 -18.55
N VAL A 24 10.52 5.56 -17.28
CA VAL A 24 10.01 4.71 -16.19
C VAL A 24 8.50 4.83 -16.04
N LEU A 25 7.98 6.06 -15.95
CA LEU A 25 6.55 6.30 -15.81
C LEU A 25 5.75 5.71 -16.98
N ARG A 26 6.18 5.97 -18.21
CA ARG A 26 5.53 5.44 -19.41
C ARG A 26 5.54 3.90 -19.44
N THR A 27 6.67 3.29 -19.07
CA THR A 27 6.81 1.83 -19.03
C THR A 27 5.86 1.20 -18.02
N LEU A 28 5.66 1.81 -16.85
CA LEU A 28 4.71 1.32 -15.84
C LEU A 28 3.24 1.48 -16.26
N VAL A 29 2.92 2.52 -17.04
CA VAL A 29 1.56 2.77 -17.55
C VAL A 29 1.12 1.73 -18.58
N ASN A 30 2.02 1.24 -19.43
CA ASN A 30 1.66 0.36 -20.54
C ASN A 30 0.93 -0.94 -20.12
N PRO A 31 1.37 -1.70 -19.10
CA PRO A 31 0.63 -2.88 -18.63
C PRO A 31 -0.77 -2.55 -18.08
N ALA A 32 -0.95 -1.38 -17.43
CA ALA A 32 -2.25 -0.95 -16.94
C ALA A 32 -3.21 -0.65 -18.10
N LEU A 33 -2.76 0.09 -19.10
CA LEU A 33 -3.56 0.34 -20.32
C LEU A 33 -3.93 -0.96 -21.04
N ALA A 34 -2.98 -1.90 -21.16
CA ALA A 34 -3.21 -3.20 -21.77
C ALA A 34 -4.24 -4.04 -21.00
N ALA A 35 -4.33 -3.87 -19.70
CA ALA A 35 -5.33 -4.50 -18.83
C ALA A 35 -6.67 -3.71 -18.77
N GLY A 36 -6.83 -2.62 -19.51
CA GLY A 36 -8.06 -1.82 -19.58
C GLY A 36 -8.25 -0.84 -18.43
N TYR A 37 -7.18 -0.45 -17.75
CA TYR A 37 -7.23 0.65 -16.76
C TYR A 37 -7.18 1.99 -17.48
N GLU A 38 -7.99 2.93 -17.04
CA GLU A 38 -8.05 4.28 -17.59
C GLU A 38 -7.36 5.29 -16.64
N PRO A 39 -6.78 6.37 -17.17
CA PRO A 39 -6.14 7.37 -16.34
C PRO A 39 -7.16 8.16 -15.50
N ILE A 40 -6.85 8.37 -14.21
CA ILE A 40 -7.54 9.33 -13.36
C ILE A 40 -6.54 10.38 -12.87
N GLU A 41 -6.91 11.65 -12.98
CA GLU A 41 -6.14 12.76 -12.40
C GLU A 41 -6.80 13.20 -11.10
N LEU A 42 -6.05 13.17 -10.03
CA LEU A 42 -6.51 13.48 -8.68
C LEU A 42 -5.97 14.84 -8.22
N PRO A 43 -6.70 15.58 -7.39
CA PRO A 43 -6.17 16.78 -6.72
C PRO A 43 -4.88 16.46 -5.94
N ILE A 44 -3.96 17.41 -5.90
CA ILE A 44 -2.71 17.30 -5.12
C ILE A 44 -2.98 17.48 -3.62
N PHE A 45 -4.03 18.20 -3.26
CA PHE A 45 -4.48 18.37 -1.88
C PHE A 45 -5.98 18.07 -1.76
N GLU A 46 -6.36 17.55 -0.62
CA GLU A 46 -7.72 17.15 -0.29
C GLU A 46 -8.05 17.61 1.13
N ASP A 47 -9.30 17.49 1.53
CA ASP A 47 -9.71 17.66 2.91
C ASP A 47 -8.92 16.69 3.82
N THR A 48 -8.44 17.19 4.95
CA THR A 48 -7.63 16.40 5.88
C THR A 48 -8.37 15.17 6.42
N GLU A 49 -9.69 15.29 6.64
CA GLU A 49 -10.52 14.20 7.16
C GLU A 49 -10.60 13.02 6.19
N LEU A 50 -10.47 13.25 4.88
CA LEU A 50 -10.44 12.17 3.90
C LEU A 50 -9.33 11.17 4.19
N PHE A 51 -8.12 11.65 4.48
CA PHE A 51 -6.98 10.79 4.79
C PHE A 51 -7.06 10.20 6.19
N ALA A 52 -7.52 10.96 7.18
CA ALA A 52 -7.70 10.47 8.55
C ALA A 52 -8.65 9.27 8.57
N ARG A 53 -9.76 9.36 7.84
CA ARG A 53 -10.76 8.28 7.73
C ARG A 53 -10.29 7.12 6.86
N GLY A 54 -9.69 7.39 5.70
CA GLY A 54 -9.33 6.37 4.69
C GLY A 54 -8.10 5.55 5.08
N VAL A 55 -7.08 6.17 5.66
CA VAL A 55 -5.82 5.52 6.05
C VAL A 55 -5.86 4.99 7.48
N GLY A 56 -6.75 5.54 8.33
CA GLY A 56 -6.91 5.23 9.75
C GLY A 56 -6.09 6.14 10.65
N GLU A 57 -6.76 6.74 11.63
CA GLU A 57 -6.19 7.73 12.57
C GLU A 57 -4.97 7.24 13.34
N SER A 58 -4.85 5.93 13.54
CA SER A 58 -3.75 5.30 14.29
C SER A 58 -2.50 5.01 13.46
N THR A 59 -2.51 5.31 12.17
CA THR A 59 -1.35 5.08 11.30
C THR A 59 -0.30 6.18 11.46
N ASP A 60 0.97 5.83 11.28
CA ASP A 60 2.06 6.83 11.34
C ASP A 60 1.90 7.90 10.25
N VAL A 61 1.34 7.55 9.10
CA VAL A 61 1.08 8.47 7.99
C VAL A 61 0.15 9.59 8.44
N VAL A 62 -0.99 9.25 9.04
CA VAL A 62 -1.98 10.24 9.50
C VAL A 62 -1.47 11.01 10.72
N SER A 63 -0.83 10.31 11.68
CA SER A 63 -0.47 10.93 12.95
C SER A 63 0.78 11.83 12.90
N LYS A 64 1.70 11.63 11.91
CA LYS A 64 3.03 12.27 11.92
C LYS A 64 3.56 12.71 10.57
N GLU A 65 3.02 12.19 9.46
CA GLU A 65 3.67 12.31 8.16
C GLU A 65 2.87 13.16 7.14
N MET A 66 1.73 13.71 7.52
CA MET A 66 0.94 14.56 6.63
C MET A 66 1.46 16.01 6.61
N TYR A 67 1.47 16.64 5.43
CA TYR A 67 1.60 18.07 5.27
C TYR A 67 0.22 18.71 5.28
N THR A 68 -0.20 19.17 6.44
CA THR A 68 -1.53 19.76 6.68
C THR A 68 -1.40 21.27 6.92
N PHE A 69 -2.31 22.07 6.36
CA PHE A 69 -2.39 23.51 6.54
C PHE A 69 -3.83 24.00 6.40
N GLU A 70 -4.08 25.18 6.89
CA GLU A 70 -5.37 25.85 6.71
C GLU A 70 -5.34 26.73 5.45
N ASP A 71 -6.39 26.64 4.66
CA ASP A 71 -6.60 27.57 3.55
C ASP A 71 -7.15 28.93 4.07
N ARG A 72 -7.27 29.91 3.16
CA ARG A 72 -7.80 31.22 3.53
C ARG A 72 -9.25 31.21 4.04
N GLY A 73 -9.98 30.14 3.81
CA GLY A 73 -11.34 29.92 4.30
C GLY A 73 -11.42 29.17 5.64
N GLY A 74 -10.28 28.88 6.27
CA GLY A 74 -10.20 28.14 7.53
C GLY A 74 -10.43 26.64 7.39
N ARG A 75 -10.34 26.08 6.17
CA ARG A 75 -10.49 24.63 5.94
C ARG A 75 -9.14 23.94 6.10
N SER A 76 -9.13 22.84 6.84
CA SER A 76 -7.94 21.99 6.98
C SER A 76 -7.76 21.14 5.74
N ILE A 77 -6.68 21.37 5.01
CA ILE A 77 -6.31 20.66 3.78
C ILE A 77 -4.94 20.01 3.91
N THR A 78 -4.75 18.91 3.22
CA THR A 78 -3.54 18.08 3.31
C THR A 78 -3.02 17.74 1.91
N LEU A 79 -1.71 17.91 1.70
CA LEU A 79 -1.06 17.38 0.51
C LEU A 79 -1.16 15.86 0.52
N ARG A 80 -1.64 15.26 -0.58
CA ARG A 80 -1.90 13.83 -0.68
C ARG A 80 -0.69 12.97 -0.29
N PRO A 81 -0.79 12.14 0.77
CA PRO A 81 0.27 11.22 1.19
C PRO A 81 0.21 9.87 0.48
N GLU A 82 -0.94 9.56 -0.16
CA GLU A 82 -1.25 8.35 -0.93
C GLU A 82 -2.39 8.66 -1.91
N GLY A 83 -2.74 7.73 -2.82
CA GLY A 83 -3.71 7.98 -3.88
C GLY A 83 -5.08 7.32 -3.68
N THR A 84 -5.14 6.22 -2.96
CA THR A 84 -6.36 5.39 -2.84
C THR A 84 -7.55 6.16 -2.28
N ALA A 85 -7.36 6.94 -1.21
CA ALA A 85 -8.43 7.74 -0.61
C ALA A 85 -9.02 8.76 -1.60
N GLY A 86 -8.16 9.43 -2.37
CA GLY A 86 -8.59 10.36 -3.41
C GLY A 86 -9.36 9.69 -4.54
N VAL A 87 -8.93 8.48 -4.97
CA VAL A 87 -9.67 7.68 -5.96
C VAL A 87 -11.03 7.29 -5.42
N MET A 88 -11.10 6.76 -4.19
CA MET A 88 -12.37 6.35 -3.57
C MET A 88 -13.34 7.51 -3.44
N ARG A 89 -12.87 8.69 -3.00
CA ARG A 89 -13.69 9.91 -2.95
C ARG A 89 -14.22 10.26 -4.34
N ALA A 90 -13.37 10.25 -5.38
CA ALA A 90 -13.77 10.58 -6.73
C ALA A 90 -14.81 9.58 -7.29
N VAL A 91 -14.62 8.28 -7.06
CA VAL A 91 -15.56 7.23 -7.49
C VAL A 91 -16.94 7.44 -6.86
N ILE A 92 -17.00 7.74 -5.55
CA ILE A 92 -18.25 7.96 -4.83
C ILE A 92 -18.90 9.29 -5.26
N GLU A 93 -18.15 10.38 -5.30
CA GLU A 93 -18.64 11.72 -5.65
C GLU A 93 -19.26 11.77 -7.04
N HIS A 94 -18.63 11.09 -8.00
CA HIS A 94 -19.08 11.05 -9.39
C HIS A 94 -19.96 9.83 -9.71
N ASN A 95 -20.34 9.02 -8.69
CA ASN A 95 -21.17 7.82 -8.84
C ASN A 95 -20.65 6.82 -9.89
N LEU A 96 -19.32 6.68 -10.01
CA LEU A 96 -18.73 5.76 -10.98
C LEU A 96 -19.00 4.29 -10.60
N ASP A 97 -19.23 4.02 -9.30
CA ASP A 97 -19.63 2.73 -8.74
C ASP A 97 -21.05 2.27 -9.17
N ARG A 98 -21.86 3.17 -9.75
CA ARG A 98 -23.20 2.87 -10.27
C ARG A 98 -23.23 2.52 -11.75
N GLY A 99 -22.08 2.58 -12.41
CA GLY A 99 -21.91 2.27 -13.82
C GLY A 99 -21.45 0.83 -14.06
N GLN A 100 -20.60 0.68 -15.07
CA GLN A 100 -19.95 -0.60 -15.38
C GLN A 100 -18.88 -0.91 -14.33
N LEU A 101 -18.96 -2.11 -13.75
CA LEU A 101 -17.97 -2.62 -12.78
C LEU A 101 -17.11 -3.73 -13.40
N PRO A 102 -15.87 -3.89 -12.96
CA PRO A 102 -15.15 -3.03 -12.02
C PRO A 102 -14.78 -1.66 -12.61
N VAL A 103 -14.74 -0.63 -11.77
CA VAL A 103 -14.07 0.63 -12.12
C VAL A 103 -12.56 0.36 -12.08
N LYS A 104 -11.88 0.50 -13.21
CA LYS A 104 -10.45 0.23 -13.36
C LYS A 104 -9.74 1.52 -13.73
N VAL A 105 -8.98 2.08 -12.79
CA VAL A 105 -8.27 3.35 -13.00
C VAL A 105 -6.82 3.26 -12.56
N PHE A 106 -5.97 4.08 -13.17
CA PHE A 106 -4.60 4.29 -12.70
C PHE A 106 -4.30 5.78 -12.55
N TYR A 107 -3.44 6.10 -11.60
CA TYR A 107 -2.92 7.44 -11.39
C TYR A 107 -1.40 7.44 -11.40
N LYS A 108 -0.83 8.59 -11.69
CA LYS A 108 0.61 8.86 -11.55
C LYS A 108 0.82 10.29 -11.11
N GLY A 109 1.82 10.55 -10.28
CA GLY A 109 2.10 11.91 -9.87
C GLY A 109 2.88 12.02 -8.57
N PRO A 110 3.12 13.25 -8.11
CA PRO A 110 3.80 13.50 -6.85
C PRO A 110 2.88 13.25 -5.65
N PHE A 111 3.50 12.71 -4.59
CA PHE A 111 2.92 12.49 -3.27
C PHE A 111 3.84 13.08 -2.21
N PHE A 112 3.31 13.32 -1.00
CA PHE A 112 4.00 14.12 -0.01
C PHE A 112 3.90 13.48 1.37
N ARG A 113 5.07 13.28 2.02
CA ARG A 113 5.12 12.81 3.42
C ARG A 113 6.18 13.58 4.19
N ALA A 114 5.83 14.08 5.37
CA ALA A 114 6.73 14.83 6.25
C ALA A 114 7.73 13.91 6.98
N GLU A 115 8.26 12.91 6.27
CA GLU A 115 9.22 11.96 6.80
C GLU A 115 10.62 12.58 6.97
N ARG A 116 11.43 11.97 7.84
CA ARG A 116 12.85 12.27 7.89
C ARG A 116 13.52 11.75 6.61
N PRO A 117 14.08 12.62 5.75
CA PRO A 117 14.69 12.19 4.51
C PRO A 117 15.88 11.25 4.74
N GLN A 118 15.88 10.12 4.04
CA GLN A 118 16.97 9.15 4.01
C GLN A 118 16.96 8.42 2.66
N ALA A 119 17.93 7.55 2.42
CA ALA A 119 17.96 6.75 1.19
C ALA A 119 16.62 5.98 0.99
N GLY A 120 15.96 6.22 -0.15
CA GLY A 120 14.67 5.62 -0.47
C GLY A 120 13.44 6.24 0.21
N ARG A 121 13.62 7.32 1.03
CA ARG A 121 12.51 8.07 1.63
C ARG A 121 12.66 9.55 1.36
N TYR A 122 11.68 10.08 0.64
CA TYR A 122 11.62 11.48 0.21
C TYR A 122 10.37 12.15 0.78
N ARG A 123 10.42 13.47 0.92
CA ARG A 123 9.26 14.28 1.32
C ARG A 123 8.30 14.53 0.17
N GLN A 124 8.84 14.63 -1.03
CA GLN A 124 8.09 14.52 -2.27
C GLN A 124 8.60 13.29 -3.02
N PHE A 125 7.72 12.40 -3.39
CA PHE A 125 8.02 11.19 -4.15
C PHE A 125 6.93 10.96 -5.19
N TYR A 126 7.20 10.12 -6.18
CA TYR A 126 6.23 9.80 -7.21
C TYR A 126 5.66 8.41 -6.97
N GLN A 127 4.34 8.30 -7.16
CA GLN A 127 3.67 7.01 -7.22
C GLN A 127 3.05 6.82 -8.59
N PHE A 128 3.09 5.59 -9.05
CA PHE A 128 2.19 5.01 -10.03
C PHE A 128 1.32 4.01 -9.27
N GLY A 129 0.01 4.18 -9.30
CA GLY A 129 -0.95 3.32 -8.63
C GLY A 129 -2.07 2.90 -9.56
N ILE A 130 -2.61 1.71 -9.33
CA ILE A 130 -3.79 1.19 -10.03
C ILE A 130 -4.83 0.80 -8.99
N GLU A 131 -6.09 1.06 -9.30
CA GLU A 131 -7.22 0.71 -8.44
C GLU A 131 -8.27 -0.02 -9.27
N ALA A 132 -8.77 -1.14 -8.73
CA ALA A 132 -9.86 -1.92 -9.31
C ALA A 132 -10.97 -2.02 -8.26
N ILE A 133 -12.13 -1.42 -8.52
CA ILE A 133 -13.14 -1.11 -7.51
C ILE A 133 -14.48 -1.71 -7.91
N GLY A 134 -15.23 -2.23 -6.92
CA GLY A 134 -16.63 -2.61 -7.07
C GLY A 134 -16.91 -4.10 -7.23
N ILE A 135 -15.89 -4.94 -7.39
CA ILE A 135 -16.04 -6.40 -7.49
C ILE A 135 -15.07 -7.10 -6.53
N ASN A 136 -15.58 -8.10 -5.82
CA ASN A 136 -14.77 -8.99 -5.01
C ASN A 136 -14.47 -10.28 -5.80
N ASP A 137 -13.39 -10.26 -6.58
CA ASP A 137 -13.02 -11.35 -7.48
C ASP A 137 -11.51 -11.66 -7.34
N PRO A 138 -11.12 -12.91 -7.04
CA PRO A 138 -9.72 -13.30 -6.94
C PRO A 138 -8.93 -13.14 -8.25
N TYR A 139 -9.60 -13.21 -9.39
CA TYR A 139 -8.96 -12.96 -10.69
C TYR A 139 -8.61 -11.49 -10.88
N LEU A 140 -9.41 -10.58 -10.32
CA LEU A 140 -9.11 -9.15 -10.32
C LEU A 140 -7.92 -8.83 -9.42
N ASP A 141 -7.81 -9.47 -8.25
CA ASP A 141 -6.63 -9.37 -7.39
C ASP A 141 -5.37 -9.84 -8.14
N ALA A 142 -5.45 -10.98 -8.82
CA ALA A 142 -4.34 -11.51 -9.62
C ALA A 142 -3.97 -10.59 -10.80
N GLU A 143 -4.95 -9.95 -11.44
CA GLU A 143 -4.71 -8.96 -12.50
C GLU A 143 -3.94 -7.75 -11.98
N VAL A 144 -4.34 -7.18 -10.84
CA VAL A 144 -3.64 -6.06 -10.20
C VAL A 144 -2.17 -6.41 -9.94
N ILE A 145 -1.93 -7.61 -9.39
CA ILE A 145 -0.57 -8.13 -9.16
C ILE A 145 0.19 -8.28 -10.49
N ALA A 146 -0.47 -8.83 -11.51
CA ALA A 146 0.13 -9.04 -12.82
C ALA A 146 0.53 -7.73 -13.51
N VAL A 147 -0.26 -6.68 -13.41
CA VAL A 147 0.07 -5.36 -13.93
C VAL A 147 1.36 -4.83 -13.30
N ALA A 148 1.48 -4.90 -11.98
CA ALA A 148 2.68 -4.46 -11.26
C ALA A 148 3.90 -5.31 -11.65
N TYR A 149 3.75 -6.64 -11.67
CA TYR A 149 4.81 -7.58 -12.04
C TYR A 149 5.32 -7.31 -13.47
N ASN A 150 4.42 -7.17 -14.42
CA ASN A 150 4.75 -6.90 -15.82
C ASN A 150 5.39 -5.51 -16.02
N GLY A 151 4.98 -4.52 -15.22
CA GLY A 151 5.63 -3.21 -15.20
C GLY A 151 7.11 -3.30 -14.80
N TYR A 152 7.42 -4.00 -13.72
CA TYR A 152 8.81 -4.21 -13.28
C TYR A 152 9.62 -5.03 -14.30
N LYS A 153 9.04 -6.06 -14.88
CA LYS A 153 9.67 -6.85 -15.93
C LYS A 153 9.96 -6.01 -17.18
N ALA A 154 9.02 -5.16 -17.59
CA ALA A 154 9.21 -4.26 -18.73
C ALA A 154 10.29 -3.20 -18.49
N LEU A 155 10.54 -2.80 -17.24
CA LEU A 155 11.69 -1.96 -16.86
C LEU A 155 13.04 -2.70 -16.90
N GLY A 156 13.03 -4.00 -17.18
CA GLY A 156 14.25 -4.82 -17.23
C GLY A 156 14.76 -5.29 -15.87
N LEU A 157 13.97 -5.16 -14.80
CA LEU A 157 14.34 -5.69 -13.49
C LEU A 157 14.35 -7.22 -13.54
N LYS A 158 15.48 -7.81 -13.12
CA LYS A 158 15.69 -9.27 -13.14
C LYS A 158 15.69 -9.89 -11.74
N ASN A 159 16.10 -9.11 -10.74
CA ASN A 159 16.32 -9.58 -9.38
C ASN A 159 15.22 -9.00 -8.46
N PHE A 160 13.97 -9.37 -8.70
CA PHE A 160 12.86 -9.09 -7.80
C PHE A 160 12.03 -10.36 -7.57
N GLU A 161 11.43 -10.44 -6.43
CA GLU A 161 10.62 -11.56 -5.98
C GLU A 161 9.22 -11.06 -5.62
N LEU A 162 8.21 -11.73 -6.12
CA LEU A 162 6.83 -11.49 -5.74
C LEU A 162 6.49 -12.36 -4.52
N GLN A 163 6.19 -11.71 -3.41
CA GLN A 163 5.67 -12.38 -2.22
C GLN A 163 4.19 -12.04 -2.05
N ILE A 164 3.38 -13.04 -1.77
CA ILE A 164 1.95 -12.88 -1.54
C ILE A 164 1.53 -13.49 -0.21
N THR A 165 0.47 -12.97 0.37
CA THR A 165 -0.23 -13.52 1.53
C THR A 165 -1.71 -13.16 1.47
N SER A 166 -2.52 -13.68 2.40
CA SER A 166 -3.90 -13.25 2.59
C SER A 166 -4.08 -12.70 3.99
N LEU A 167 -4.84 -11.60 4.11
CA LEU A 167 -5.28 -11.07 5.39
C LEU A 167 -6.64 -11.62 5.83
N GLY A 168 -7.26 -12.44 4.99
CA GLY A 168 -8.57 -13.01 5.27
C GLY A 168 -9.66 -11.94 5.44
N ASP A 169 -10.76 -12.36 6.04
CA ASP A 169 -11.86 -11.49 6.40
C ASP A 169 -11.69 -10.86 7.80
N LYS A 170 -12.68 -10.12 8.26
CA LYS A 170 -12.65 -9.47 9.58
C LYS A 170 -12.53 -10.49 10.71
N GLU A 171 -13.29 -11.59 10.63
CA GLU A 171 -13.29 -12.64 11.67
C GLU A 171 -11.93 -13.33 11.76
N SER A 172 -11.35 -13.70 10.62
CA SER A 172 -10.00 -14.28 10.54
C SER A 172 -8.96 -13.36 11.22
N ARG A 173 -8.99 -12.07 10.92
CA ARG A 173 -8.09 -11.07 11.54
C ARG A 173 -8.29 -10.94 13.04
N GLU A 174 -9.54 -10.90 13.50
CA GLU A 174 -9.85 -10.79 14.93
C GLU A 174 -9.39 -12.02 15.71
N ASN A 175 -9.62 -13.22 15.18
CA ASN A 175 -9.21 -14.48 15.79
C ASN A 175 -7.68 -14.60 15.84
N HIS A 176 -7.01 -14.30 14.74
CA HIS A 176 -5.55 -14.23 14.71
C HIS A 176 -5.01 -13.22 15.72
N ARG A 177 -5.58 -11.99 15.76
CA ARG A 177 -5.14 -10.94 16.69
C ARG A 177 -5.25 -11.37 18.14
N LYS A 178 -6.35 -12.02 18.53
CA LYS A 178 -6.55 -12.57 19.88
C LYS A 178 -5.48 -13.62 20.22
N SER A 179 -5.20 -14.54 19.29
CA SER A 179 -4.19 -15.58 19.47
C SER A 179 -2.78 -14.97 19.54
N LEU A 180 -2.48 -14.01 18.67
CA LEU A 180 -1.18 -13.34 18.64
C LEU A 180 -0.92 -12.53 19.92
N ILE A 181 -1.91 -11.84 20.48
CA ILE A 181 -1.78 -11.13 21.75
C ILE A 181 -1.44 -12.11 22.88
N LYS A 182 -2.19 -13.20 23.01
CA LYS A 182 -1.92 -14.26 23.99
C LYS A 182 -0.50 -14.82 23.86
N PHE A 183 -0.05 -15.04 22.63
CA PHE A 183 1.31 -15.51 22.38
C PHE A 183 2.35 -14.47 22.82
N ILE A 184 2.16 -13.18 22.48
CA ILE A 184 3.08 -12.09 22.87
C ILE A 184 3.19 -11.94 24.38
N GLU A 185 2.10 -12.17 25.13
CA GLU A 185 2.10 -12.14 26.60
C GLU A 185 3.03 -13.19 27.22
N THR A 186 3.32 -14.28 26.51
CA THR A 186 4.27 -15.31 26.96
C THR A 186 5.73 -14.95 26.71
N LEU A 187 5.99 -13.89 25.91
CA LEU A 187 7.34 -13.51 25.53
C LEU A 187 7.99 -12.59 26.57
N ASN A 188 9.26 -12.76 26.79
CA ASN A 188 10.05 -11.83 27.60
C ASN A 188 10.52 -10.65 26.76
N LEU A 189 9.67 -9.62 26.65
CA LEU A 189 9.92 -8.41 25.88
C LEU A 189 10.20 -7.20 26.79
N ASP A 190 10.99 -6.26 26.31
CA ASP A 190 11.17 -4.97 26.99
C ASP A 190 9.87 -4.14 26.97
N GLU A 191 9.72 -3.21 27.91
CA GLU A 191 8.49 -2.41 28.10
C GLU A 191 8.13 -1.56 26.87
N GLU A 192 9.12 -1.04 26.15
CA GLU A 192 8.87 -0.29 24.91
C GLU A 192 8.26 -1.18 23.83
N THR A 193 8.81 -2.39 23.68
CA THR A 193 8.30 -3.39 22.71
C THR A 193 6.91 -3.87 23.10
N LYS A 194 6.63 -4.09 24.39
CA LYS A 194 5.28 -4.41 24.89
C LYS A 194 4.28 -3.29 24.58
N ALA A 195 4.64 -2.04 24.83
CA ALA A 195 3.79 -0.89 24.54
C ALA A 195 3.49 -0.74 23.04
N ARG A 196 4.47 -1.02 22.17
CA ARG A 196 4.27 -1.06 20.71
C ARG A 196 3.35 -2.20 20.29
N ALA A 197 3.57 -3.39 20.85
CA ALA A 197 2.77 -4.58 20.56
C ALA A 197 1.30 -4.42 21.01
N ALA A 198 1.06 -3.75 22.13
CA ALA A 198 -0.29 -3.46 22.61
C ALA A 198 -1.09 -2.58 21.62
N LYS A 199 -0.43 -1.61 20.97
CA LYS A 199 -1.05 -0.78 19.94
C LYS A 199 -1.26 -1.55 18.64
N ASN A 200 -0.23 -2.26 18.17
CA ASN A 200 -0.29 -3.05 16.94
C ASN A 200 0.62 -4.28 17.04
N PRO A 201 0.07 -5.45 17.40
CA PRO A 201 0.86 -6.67 17.59
C PRO A 201 1.54 -7.16 16.31
N LEU A 202 0.98 -6.86 15.14
CA LEU A 202 1.55 -7.26 13.85
C LEU A 202 2.91 -6.61 13.58
N ARG A 203 3.19 -5.45 14.18
CA ARG A 203 4.51 -4.78 14.01
C ARG A 203 5.70 -5.60 14.52
N LEU A 204 5.49 -6.60 15.36
CA LEU A 204 6.56 -7.49 15.81
C LEU A 204 7.07 -8.40 14.69
N PHE A 205 6.26 -8.74 13.70
CA PHE A 205 6.72 -9.49 12.53
C PHE A 205 7.71 -8.71 11.66
N ASP A 206 7.60 -7.37 11.65
CA ASP A 206 8.47 -6.45 10.90
C ASP A 206 9.67 -5.95 11.73
N ASP A 207 9.81 -6.36 12.99
CA ASP A 207 10.91 -5.91 13.85
C ASP A 207 12.24 -6.45 13.34
N LYS A 208 13.23 -5.58 13.18
CA LYS A 208 14.55 -5.94 12.60
C LYS A 208 15.52 -6.55 13.62
N ARG A 209 15.20 -6.50 14.91
CA ARG A 209 16.04 -7.06 15.97
C ARG A 209 15.99 -8.59 15.95
N SER A 210 17.16 -9.21 15.85
CA SER A 210 17.28 -10.68 15.74
C SER A 210 16.63 -11.43 16.90
N GLU A 211 16.67 -10.86 18.10
CA GLU A 211 16.05 -11.42 19.31
C GLU A 211 14.53 -11.48 19.18
N ILE A 212 13.92 -10.39 18.70
CA ILE A 212 12.47 -10.34 18.47
C ILE A 212 12.07 -11.31 17.36
N GLN A 213 12.84 -11.36 16.26
CA GLN A 213 12.59 -12.31 15.18
C GLN A 213 12.62 -13.77 15.64
N LYS A 214 13.59 -14.12 16.52
CA LYS A 214 13.68 -15.43 17.14
C LYS A 214 12.48 -15.73 18.05
N SER A 215 12.11 -14.78 18.90
CA SER A 215 10.96 -14.91 19.79
C SER A 215 9.65 -15.05 19.02
N MET A 216 9.53 -14.42 17.88
CA MET A 216 8.37 -14.49 17.00
C MET A 216 8.38 -15.71 16.05
N ALA A 217 9.40 -16.58 16.11
CA ALA A 217 9.51 -17.71 15.16
C ALA A 217 8.31 -18.67 15.19
N SER A 218 7.74 -18.88 16.38
CA SER A 218 6.57 -19.74 16.59
C SER A 218 5.26 -18.96 16.80
N ALA A 219 5.24 -17.68 16.43
CA ALA A 219 4.03 -16.89 16.52
C ALA A 219 2.92 -17.44 15.60
N PRO A 220 1.65 -17.39 16.03
CA PRO A 220 0.53 -17.78 15.19
C PRO A 220 0.50 -16.95 13.91
N LEU A 221 0.28 -17.59 12.78
CA LEU A 221 0.26 -16.96 11.46
C LEU A 221 -1.18 -16.71 11.00
N LEU A 222 -1.43 -15.61 10.32
CA LEU A 222 -2.79 -15.25 9.89
C LEU A 222 -3.40 -16.27 8.94
N LEU A 223 -2.59 -16.91 8.10
CA LEU A 223 -3.06 -17.94 7.17
C LEU A 223 -3.70 -19.16 7.88
N ASP A 224 -3.32 -19.44 9.13
CA ASP A 224 -3.89 -20.53 9.93
C ASP A 224 -5.29 -20.21 10.48
N PHE A 225 -5.74 -18.97 10.32
CA PHE A 225 -7.03 -18.47 10.80
C PHE A 225 -8.01 -18.13 9.67
N LEU A 226 -7.62 -18.37 8.43
CA LEU A 226 -8.52 -18.14 7.30
C LEU A 226 -9.74 -19.05 7.38
N ASN A 227 -10.93 -18.50 7.19
CA ASN A 227 -12.11 -19.30 6.97
C ASN A 227 -12.10 -19.93 5.56
N GLU A 228 -13.03 -20.84 5.31
CA GLU A 228 -13.10 -21.56 4.04
C GLU A 228 -13.21 -20.64 2.82
N SER A 229 -14.00 -19.57 2.92
CA SER A 229 -14.16 -18.59 1.84
C SER A 229 -12.87 -17.83 1.55
N SER A 230 -12.18 -17.35 2.58
CA SER A 230 -10.92 -16.63 2.45
C SER A 230 -9.80 -17.52 1.94
N MET A 231 -9.77 -18.78 2.38
CA MET A 231 -8.83 -19.78 1.90
C MET A 231 -9.03 -20.06 0.41
N LYS A 232 -10.30 -20.31 0.02
CA LYS A 232 -10.66 -20.52 -1.40
C LYS A 232 -10.29 -19.31 -2.27
N ASN A 233 -10.58 -18.08 -1.81
CA ASN A 233 -10.22 -16.86 -2.53
C ASN A 233 -8.69 -16.79 -2.75
N PHE A 234 -7.90 -17.05 -1.70
CA PHE A 234 -6.44 -17.00 -1.80
C PHE A 234 -5.89 -18.10 -2.72
N ASP A 235 -6.47 -19.31 -2.69
CA ASP A 235 -6.13 -20.40 -3.62
C ASP A 235 -6.43 -20.02 -5.08
N ASP A 236 -7.56 -19.35 -5.33
CA ASP A 236 -7.94 -18.94 -6.68
C ASP A 236 -7.02 -17.83 -7.20
N VAL A 237 -6.56 -16.88 -6.37
CA VAL A 237 -5.51 -15.91 -6.71
C VAL A 237 -4.21 -16.63 -7.11
N GLN A 238 -3.78 -17.62 -6.33
CA GLN A 238 -2.57 -18.40 -6.62
C GLN A 238 -2.67 -19.16 -7.94
N LYS A 239 -3.81 -19.81 -8.21
CA LYS A 239 -4.08 -20.50 -9.48
C LYS A 239 -4.06 -19.52 -10.66
N ALA A 240 -4.68 -18.34 -10.51
CA ALA A 240 -4.69 -17.31 -11.54
C ALA A 240 -3.27 -16.83 -11.88
N LEU A 241 -2.44 -16.52 -10.88
CA LEU A 241 -1.04 -16.12 -11.08
C LEU A 241 -0.23 -17.23 -11.77
N THR A 242 -0.42 -18.48 -11.34
CA THR A 242 0.23 -19.65 -11.95
C THR A 242 -0.17 -19.81 -13.41
N SER A 243 -1.45 -19.65 -13.74
CA SER A 243 -1.97 -19.80 -15.10
C SER A 243 -1.39 -18.79 -16.11
N VAL A 244 -1.02 -17.60 -15.62
CA VAL A 244 -0.37 -16.55 -16.44
C VAL A 244 1.16 -16.55 -16.32
N GLY A 245 1.73 -17.57 -15.68
CA GLY A 245 3.18 -17.79 -15.59
C GLY A 245 3.91 -16.77 -14.71
N ILE A 246 3.24 -16.19 -13.72
CA ILE A 246 3.85 -15.27 -12.75
C ILE A 246 4.34 -16.08 -11.54
N PRO A 247 5.68 -16.17 -11.31
CA PRO A 247 6.21 -16.84 -10.13
C PRO A 247 5.95 -16.00 -8.87
N TYR A 248 5.64 -16.67 -7.78
CA TYR A 248 5.44 -16.05 -6.48
C TYR A 248 5.88 -16.97 -5.34
N ILE A 249 6.08 -16.39 -4.17
CA ILE A 249 6.29 -17.10 -2.91
C ILE A 249 5.17 -16.71 -1.95
N VAL A 250 4.54 -17.69 -1.31
CA VAL A 250 3.62 -17.44 -0.20
C VAL A 250 4.45 -17.13 1.04
N ASN A 251 4.35 -15.89 1.53
CA ASN A 251 5.00 -15.49 2.77
C ASN A 251 3.98 -15.32 3.89
N PRO A 252 3.79 -16.32 4.76
CA PRO A 252 2.78 -16.27 5.81
C PRO A 252 3.11 -15.27 6.94
N ARG A 253 4.33 -14.75 6.96
CA ARG A 253 4.78 -13.74 7.94
C ARG A 253 4.64 -12.31 7.44
N MET A 254 4.26 -12.12 6.17
CA MET A 254 4.00 -10.80 5.63
C MET A 254 2.71 -10.25 6.22
N VAL A 255 2.80 -9.11 6.89
CA VAL A 255 1.69 -8.50 7.65
C VAL A 255 1.30 -7.12 7.12
N ARG A 256 1.89 -6.72 6.00
CA ARG A 256 1.58 -5.45 5.35
C ARG A 256 0.45 -5.65 4.35
N GLU A 257 -0.58 -4.86 4.52
CA GLU A 257 -1.64 -4.78 3.55
C GLU A 257 -1.17 -3.99 2.33
N ILE A 258 -1.24 -4.61 1.16
CA ILE A 258 -1.19 -3.91 -0.11
C ILE A 258 -2.59 -4.01 -0.69
N GLY A 259 -3.35 -2.90 -0.65
CA GLY A 259 -4.31 -2.67 -1.68
C GLY A 259 -5.73 -3.15 -1.53
N ARG A 260 -6.26 -3.49 -0.37
CA ARG A 260 -7.71 -3.46 -0.18
C ARG A 260 -8.11 -2.33 0.75
N ALA A 261 -8.61 -1.23 0.18
CA ALA A 261 -9.33 -0.23 0.94
C ALA A 261 -10.74 -0.74 1.22
N HIS A 262 -11.13 -0.81 2.48
CA HIS A 262 -12.51 -1.01 2.89
C HIS A 262 -13.11 0.38 3.17
N VAL A 263 -14.15 0.72 2.42
CA VAL A 263 -14.97 1.92 2.64
C VAL A 263 -16.05 1.63 3.67
#